data_e3f30e2848185dcdbadd77ddd4d7892e
#
_entry.id   e3f30e2848185dcdbadd77ddd4d7892e
#
_cell.length_a   1.000
_cell.length_b   1.000
_cell.length_c   1.000
_cell.angle_alpha   90.00
_cell.angle_beta   90.00
_cell.angle_gamma   90.00
#
_symmetry.space_group_name_H-M   'P 1'
#
loop_
_entity.id
_entity.type
_entity.pdbx_description
1 polymer ?
#
loop_
_entity_poly.entity_id
_entity_poly.type
_entity_poly.pdbx_seq_one_letter_code
_entity_poly.pdbx_strand_id
1 'polypeptide(L)'
;MSSEAIKKFLDGFSVEVTPKAASKIENFEDYIPSGTLVYIAHIEGTPIDEMVETAKKINDQGFCAMPHFPARIIKDKNVLEDWISRYKNEANVSNALLIAGGANKPYGEYDSSIQLIESELFDKADFNNLHIAGHPEGSMDIDPDGSTTNVDQALSWKNEFSKRTDANMAITTQFSFDASSVISWANNIKEAGIDIPVHIGIAGPAKLQTLLRYSIECGVGASIKIIQKRAMDLTKLLLPYKPTNIITELATYKSNNPSFNIEKVHFFPLGGIKQVSDFVKEAC
;
A
#
# COMPACT_ATOMS: atom_id res chain seq x y z
N MET A 1 -24.48 -14.32 -3.12
CA MET A 1 -23.89 -13.08 -2.55
C MET A 1 -24.03 -11.99 -3.59
N SER A 2 -24.45 -10.80 -3.23
CA SER A 2 -24.74 -9.79 -4.23
C SER A 2 -23.43 -9.24 -4.81
N SER A 3 -23.32 -9.21 -6.11
CA SER A 3 -22.34 -8.46 -6.91
C SER A 3 -22.18 -7.01 -6.37
N GLU A 4 -23.21 -6.47 -5.76
CA GLU A 4 -23.27 -5.13 -5.17
C GLU A 4 -22.33 -4.92 -3.97
N ALA A 5 -22.20 -5.92 -3.06
CA ALA A 5 -21.27 -5.81 -1.93
C ALA A 5 -19.81 -5.75 -2.40
N ILE A 6 -19.47 -6.56 -3.41
CA ILE A 6 -18.13 -6.56 -4.01
C ILE A 6 -17.89 -5.23 -4.74
N LYS A 7 -18.86 -4.77 -5.53
CA LYS A 7 -18.78 -3.50 -6.24
C LYS A 7 -18.56 -2.33 -5.27
N LYS A 8 -19.34 -2.26 -4.19
CA LYS A 8 -19.17 -1.24 -3.14
C LYS A 8 -17.81 -1.34 -2.43
N PHE A 9 -17.31 -2.55 -2.20
CA PHE A 9 -16.02 -2.76 -1.54
C PHE A 9 -14.84 -2.39 -2.43
N LEU A 10 -14.97 -2.54 -3.76
CA LEU A 10 -13.97 -2.14 -4.75
C LEU A 10 -14.09 -0.66 -5.18
N ASP A 11 -15.14 0.03 -4.78
CA ASP A 11 -15.30 1.44 -5.13
C ASP A 11 -14.17 2.30 -4.54
N GLY A 12 -13.60 3.18 -5.36
CA GLY A 12 -12.49 4.05 -4.96
C GLY A 12 -11.20 3.31 -4.63
N PHE A 13 -10.98 2.11 -5.18
CA PHE A 13 -9.71 1.38 -5.03
C PHE A 13 -8.50 2.22 -5.49
N SER A 14 -7.34 1.88 -4.96
CA SER A 14 -6.06 2.45 -5.37
C SER A 14 -5.16 1.38 -5.98
N VAL A 15 -4.12 1.81 -6.68
CA VAL A 15 -3.13 0.93 -7.29
C VAL A 15 -1.71 1.38 -6.97
N GLU A 16 -0.76 0.45 -7.06
CA GLU A 16 0.66 0.76 -6.94
C GLU A 16 1.38 0.57 -8.28
N VAL A 17 2.33 1.44 -8.59
CA VAL A 17 3.23 1.30 -9.72
C VAL A 17 4.67 1.58 -9.30
N THR A 18 5.64 1.06 -10.04
CA THR A 18 7.03 1.56 -10.01
C THR A 18 7.22 2.55 -11.17
N PRO A 19 8.22 3.43 -11.15
CA PRO A 19 8.56 4.28 -12.31
C PRO A 19 8.69 3.49 -13.61
N LYS A 20 9.38 2.35 -13.54
CA LYS A 20 9.54 1.44 -14.68
C LYS A 20 8.21 0.84 -15.20
N ALA A 21 7.24 0.61 -14.33
CA ALA A 21 5.92 0.14 -14.75
C ALA A 21 5.10 1.28 -15.33
N ALA A 22 5.12 2.44 -14.69
CA ALA A 22 4.42 3.65 -15.12
C ALA A 22 4.93 4.18 -16.48
N SER A 23 6.22 4.04 -16.79
CA SER A 23 6.77 4.46 -18.10
C SER A 23 6.18 3.69 -19.27
N LYS A 24 5.65 2.49 -19.06
CA LYS A 24 5.02 1.64 -20.08
C LYS A 24 3.51 1.90 -20.26
N ILE A 25 2.92 2.69 -19.38
CA ILE A 25 1.52 3.07 -19.46
C ILE A 25 1.45 4.40 -20.17
N GLU A 26 0.84 4.43 -21.34
CA GLU A 26 0.66 5.66 -22.08
C GLU A 26 -0.42 6.53 -21.41
N ASN A 27 -1.61 5.97 -21.26
CA ASN A 27 -2.75 6.63 -20.60
C ASN A 27 -3.27 5.77 -19.46
N PHE A 28 -3.29 6.31 -18.25
CA PHE A 28 -3.85 5.59 -17.09
C PHE A 28 -5.37 5.41 -17.18
N GLU A 29 -6.08 6.31 -17.85
CA GLU A 29 -7.54 6.23 -18.04
C GLU A 29 -8.00 4.99 -18.81
N ASP A 30 -7.13 4.34 -19.58
CA ASP A 30 -7.43 3.07 -20.25
C ASP A 30 -7.66 1.93 -19.24
N TYR A 31 -7.15 2.08 -18.03
CA TYR A 31 -7.09 1.02 -17.02
C TYR A 31 -7.86 1.33 -15.74
N ILE A 32 -7.81 2.57 -15.26
CA ILE A 32 -8.35 2.95 -13.94
C ILE A 32 -9.20 4.22 -14.05
N PRO A 33 -10.22 4.39 -13.19
CA PRO A 33 -11.04 5.61 -13.17
C PRO A 33 -10.21 6.86 -12.89
N SER A 34 -10.60 7.99 -13.50
CA SER A 34 -10.01 9.30 -13.19
C SER A 34 -10.07 9.60 -11.69
N GLY A 35 -9.07 10.28 -11.16
CA GLY A 35 -8.94 10.59 -9.74
C GLY A 35 -8.49 9.42 -8.86
N THR A 36 -8.25 8.22 -9.43
CA THR A 36 -7.69 7.09 -8.66
C THR A 36 -6.37 7.48 -8.02
N LEU A 37 -6.20 7.09 -6.75
CA LEU A 37 -4.94 7.25 -6.03
C LEU A 37 -3.93 6.21 -6.52
N VAL A 38 -2.79 6.68 -7.04
CA VAL A 38 -1.72 5.86 -7.60
C VAL A 38 -0.47 5.99 -6.75
N TYR A 39 -0.14 4.92 -6.02
CA TYR A 39 1.08 4.87 -5.23
C TYR A 39 2.27 4.62 -6.14
N ILE A 40 3.39 5.25 -5.82
CA ILE A 40 4.63 5.11 -6.58
C ILE A 40 5.68 4.48 -5.68
N ALA A 41 5.95 3.20 -5.89
CA ALA A 41 6.94 2.47 -5.11
C ALA A 41 8.34 2.99 -5.40
N HIS A 42 9.01 3.51 -4.37
CA HIS A 42 10.41 3.94 -4.44
C HIS A 42 11.31 2.77 -4.10
N ILE A 43 11.76 2.07 -5.12
CA ILE A 43 12.70 0.94 -4.98
C ILE A 43 14.10 1.50 -4.77
N GLU A 44 14.87 0.87 -3.86
CA GLU A 44 16.28 1.20 -3.61
C GLU A 44 17.07 1.31 -4.91
N GLY A 45 17.81 2.40 -5.07
CA GLY A 45 18.57 2.71 -6.28
C GLY A 45 17.78 3.43 -7.39
N THR A 46 16.48 3.65 -7.23
CA THR A 46 15.71 4.49 -8.16
C THR A 46 16.05 5.97 -7.92
N PRO A 47 16.48 6.71 -8.95
CA PRO A 47 16.76 8.14 -8.82
C PRO A 47 15.50 8.94 -8.46
N ILE A 48 15.65 9.98 -7.65
CA ILE A 48 14.53 10.86 -7.29
C ILE A 48 13.91 11.54 -8.53
N ASP A 49 14.71 11.81 -9.55
CA ASP A 49 14.23 12.39 -10.81
C ASP A 49 13.15 11.51 -11.46
N GLU A 50 13.39 10.19 -11.57
CA GLU A 50 12.41 9.25 -12.11
C GLU A 50 11.13 9.19 -11.28
N MET A 51 11.26 9.31 -9.96
CA MET A 51 10.12 9.33 -9.05
C MET A 51 9.27 10.60 -9.24
N VAL A 52 9.91 11.77 -9.32
CA VAL A 52 9.22 13.06 -9.52
C VAL A 52 8.57 13.13 -10.90
N GLU A 53 9.28 12.70 -11.96
CA GLU A 53 8.71 12.63 -13.32
C GLU A 53 7.50 11.69 -13.39
N THR A 54 7.56 10.55 -12.68
CA THR A 54 6.44 9.61 -12.61
C THR A 54 5.24 10.24 -11.90
N ALA A 55 5.46 10.90 -10.77
CA ALA A 55 4.41 11.59 -10.03
C ALA A 55 3.77 12.71 -10.87
N LYS A 56 4.59 13.48 -11.57
CA LYS A 56 4.11 14.52 -12.49
C LYS A 56 3.24 13.93 -13.59
N LYS A 57 3.70 12.87 -14.26
CA LYS A 57 2.93 12.17 -15.31
C LYS A 57 1.55 11.72 -14.80
N ILE A 58 1.50 11.15 -13.59
CA ILE A 58 0.25 10.67 -12.98
C ILE A 58 -0.71 11.83 -12.71
N ASN A 59 -0.22 12.90 -12.09
CA ASN A 59 -1.03 14.08 -11.77
C ASN A 59 -1.47 14.83 -13.04
N ASP A 60 -0.61 14.99 -14.05
CA ASP A 60 -0.94 15.63 -15.33
C ASP A 60 -2.06 14.88 -16.09
N GLN A 61 -2.22 13.56 -15.85
CA GLN A 61 -3.29 12.76 -16.43
C GLN A 61 -4.58 12.74 -15.58
N GLY A 62 -4.66 13.54 -14.51
CA GLY A 62 -5.88 13.65 -13.70
C GLY A 62 -6.04 12.55 -12.65
N PHE A 63 -4.95 11.92 -12.25
CA PHE A 63 -4.88 10.96 -11.14
C PHE A 63 -4.23 11.61 -9.92
N CYS A 64 -4.19 10.88 -8.80
CA CYS A 64 -3.62 11.39 -7.56
C CYS A 64 -2.33 10.61 -7.24
N ALA A 65 -1.17 11.20 -7.48
CA ALA A 65 0.11 10.58 -7.17
C ALA A 65 0.35 10.54 -5.65
N MET A 66 0.79 9.36 -5.15
CA MET A 66 1.21 9.14 -3.76
C MET A 66 2.57 8.44 -3.74
N PRO A 67 3.68 9.19 -3.84
CA PRO A 67 5.00 8.60 -3.77
C PRO A 67 5.31 8.02 -2.40
N HIS A 68 6.08 6.93 -2.39
CA HIS A 68 6.68 6.39 -1.18
C HIS A 68 7.86 7.26 -0.74
N PHE A 69 7.94 7.48 0.57
CA PHE A 69 9.09 8.06 1.25
C PHE A 69 9.70 6.99 2.17
N PRO A 70 10.64 6.18 1.65
CA PRO A 70 11.30 5.15 2.45
C PRO A 70 12.42 5.77 3.29
N ALA A 71 12.23 5.83 4.60
CA ALA A 71 13.14 6.48 5.55
C ALA A 71 14.60 6.02 5.38
N ARG A 72 14.83 4.71 5.27
CA ARG A 72 16.17 4.11 5.26
C ARG A 72 17.03 4.48 4.04
N ILE A 73 16.45 5.02 2.96
CA ILE A 73 17.23 5.50 1.81
C ILE A 73 17.36 7.03 1.77
N ILE A 74 16.76 7.73 2.72
CA ILE A 74 16.89 9.19 2.88
C ILE A 74 18.05 9.46 3.82
N LYS A 75 19.07 10.16 3.30
CA LYS A 75 20.34 10.33 4.02
C LYS A 75 20.20 11.21 5.25
N ASP A 76 19.56 12.35 5.11
CA ASP A 76 19.47 13.39 6.14
C ASP A 76 18.25 14.31 5.88
N LYS A 77 18.06 15.27 6.78
CA LYS A 77 16.97 16.23 6.70
C LYS A 77 17.00 17.07 5.42
N ASN A 78 18.18 17.45 4.93
CA ASN A 78 18.28 18.27 3.71
C ASN A 78 17.81 17.49 2.48
N VAL A 79 18.13 16.19 2.39
CA VAL A 79 17.64 15.32 1.33
C VAL A 79 16.12 15.15 1.42
N LEU A 80 15.56 15.02 2.63
CA LEU A 80 14.11 14.93 2.81
C LEU A 80 13.42 16.23 2.39
N GLU A 81 13.94 17.39 2.77
CA GLU A 81 13.44 18.71 2.37
C GLU A 81 13.49 18.89 0.85
N ASP A 82 14.60 18.49 0.21
CA ASP A 82 14.75 18.53 -1.24
C ASP A 82 13.68 17.67 -1.93
N TRP A 83 13.49 16.41 -1.52
CA TRP A 83 12.48 15.52 -2.10
C TRP A 83 11.07 16.08 -1.95
N ILE A 84 10.71 16.56 -0.76
CA ILE A 84 9.41 17.21 -0.50
C ILE A 84 9.22 18.40 -1.43
N SER A 85 10.21 19.30 -1.49
CA SER A 85 10.18 20.49 -2.35
C SER A 85 9.99 20.14 -3.82
N ARG A 86 10.72 19.15 -4.32
CA ARG A 86 10.63 18.69 -5.71
C ARG A 86 9.27 18.10 -6.03
N TYR A 87 8.76 17.21 -5.19
CA TYR A 87 7.43 16.64 -5.38
C TYR A 87 6.33 17.70 -5.40
N LYS A 88 6.41 18.69 -4.50
CA LYS A 88 5.45 19.81 -4.44
C LYS A 88 5.53 20.68 -5.69
N ASN A 89 6.73 21.16 -6.01
CA ASN A 89 6.92 22.23 -7.00
C ASN A 89 6.97 21.71 -8.45
N GLU A 90 7.52 20.51 -8.69
CA GLU A 90 7.68 19.97 -10.05
C GLU A 90 6.52 19.05 -10.45
N ALA A 91 5.88 18.37 -9.48
CA ALA A 91 4.85 17.35 -9.74
C ALA A 91 3.50 17.63 -9.07
N ASN A 92 3.33 18.75 -8.36
CA ASN A 92 2.10 19.12 -7.65
C ASN A 92 1.58 18.00 -6.73
N VAL A 93 2.48 17.34 -6.01
CA VAL A 93 2.16 16.24 -5.08
C VAL A 93 1.76 16.82 -3.73
N SER A 94 0.66 16.32 -3.16
CA SER A 94 0.20 16.64 -1.81
C SER A 94 -0.13 15.39 -0.99
N ASN A 95 0.32 14.22 -1.45
CA ASN A 95 0.08 12.94 -0.79
C ASN A 95 1.40 12.19 -0.64
N ALA A 96 1.58 11.44 0.45
CA ALA A 96 2.77 10.62 0.67
C ALA A 96 2.43 9.33 1.42
N LEU A 97 3.12 8.24 1.06
CA LEU A 97 3.19 7.04 1.89
C LEU A 97 4.54 7.01 2.62
N LEU A 98 4.50 7.09 3.94
CA LEU A 98 5.68 7.12 4.81
C LEU A 98 5.97 5.71 5.34
N ILE A 99 7.11 5.14 4.94
CA ILE A 99 7.52 3.77 5.28
C ILE A 99 8.97 3.74 5.77
N ALA A 100 9.37 2.66 6.44
CA ALA A 100 10.79 2.44 6.74
C ALA A 100 11.60 2.18 5.46
N GLY A 101 11.03 1.40 4.54
CA GLY A 101 11.70 0.95 3.32
C GLY A 101 12.36 -0.41 3.47
N GLY A 102 12.75 -1.01 2.34
CA GLY A 102 13.31 -2.37 2.29
C GLY A 102 14.83 -2.47 2.49
N ALA A 103 15.54 -1.36 2.65
CA ALA A 103 16.99 -1.40 2.91
C ALA A 103 17.29 -2.05 4.26
N ASN A 104 18.26 -2.97 4.28
CA ASN A 104 18.63 -3.69 5.51
C ASN A 104 19.25 -2.79 6.60
N LYS A 105 19.81 -1.66 6.19
CA LYS A 105 20.39 -0.64 7.08
C LYS A 105 20.06 0.75 6.54
N PRO A 106 19.87 1.74 7.42
CA PRO A 106 19.73 3.12 6.99
C PRO A 106 20.97 3.63 6.27
N TYR A 107 20.74 4.42 5.22
CA TYR A 107 21.84 5.14 4.53
C TYR A 107 22.28 6.40 5.27
N GLY A 108 21.48 6.84 6.23
CA GLY A 108 21.69 8.05 6.99
C GLY A 108 20.99 8.06 8.34
N GLU A 109 20.29 9.15 8.63
CA GLU A 109 19.75 9.43 9.97
C GLU A 109 18.40 8.76 10.25
N TYR A 110 17.67 8.32 9.21
CA TYR A 110 16.31 7.81 9.33
C TYR A 110 16.25 6.30 9.20
N ASP A 111 15.74 5.62 10.22
CA ASP A 111 15.52 4.17 10.23
C ASP A 111 14.02 3.79 10.13
N SER A 112 13.13 4.69 10.55
CA SER A 112 11.70 4.43 10.57
C SER A 112 10.87 5.60 10.06
N SER A 113 9.64 5.31 9.61
CA SER A 113 8.70 6.35 9.19
C SER A 113 8.27 7.29 10.32
N ILE A 114 8.42 6.90 11.60
CA ILE A 114 8.17 7.79 12.74
C ILE A 114 9.08 9.01 12.68
N GLN A 115 10.36 8.82 12.41
CA GLN A 115 11.33 9.92 12.32
C GLN A 115 11.01 10.88 11.15
N LEU A 116 10.46 10.35 10.03
CA LEU A 116 9.97 11.21 8.94
C LEU A 116 8.80 12.08 9.41
N ILE A 117 7.88 11.51 10.17
CA ILE A 117 6.73 12.23 10.73
C ILE A 117 7.19 13.27 11.77
N GLU A 118 8.10 12.89 12.67
CA GLU A 118 8.66 13.78 13.70
C GLU A 118 9.43 14.97 13.13
N SER A 119 9.87 14.91 11.88
CA SER A 119 10.51 16.04 11.20
C SER A 119 9.58 17.22 10.99
N GLU A 120 8.25 17.02 11.04
CA GLU A 120 7.18 17.98 10.74
C GLU A 120 7.27 18.60 9.33
N LEU A 121 8.12 18.09 8.46
CA LEU A 121 8.35 18.65 7.14
C LEU A 121 7.16 18.49 6.21
N PHE A 122 6.40 17.39 6.37
CA PHE A 122 5.19 17.12 5.58
C PHE A 122 4.04 18.07 5.97
N ASP A 123 3.86 18.32 7.27
CA ASP A 123 2.86 19.29 7.76
C ASP A 123 3.24 20.71 7.31
N LYS A 124 4.51 21.12 7.44
CA LYS A 124 5.02 22.42 6.98
C LYS A 124 4.90 22.62 5.46
N ALA A 125 4.86 21.54 4.70
CA ALA A 125 4.69 21.55 3.25
C ALA A 125 3.22 21.33 2.82
N ASP A 126 2.27 21.38 3.74
CA ASP A 126 0.83 21.24 3.50
C ASP A 126 0.50 19.97 2.70
N PHE A 127 0.96 18.80 3.18
CA PHE A 127 0.53 17.52 2.62
C PHE A 127 -0.89 17.20 3.09
N ASN A 128 -1.79 16.93 2.15
CA ASN A 128 -3.20 16.66 2.43
C ASN A 128 -3.44 15.25 2.96
N ASN A 129 -2.65 14.27 2.49
CA ASN A 129 -2.78 12.88 2.89
C ASN A 129 -1.41 12.30 3.23
N LEU A 130 -1.29 11.77 4.44
CA LEU A 130 -0.11 11.05 4.92
C LEU A 130 -0.50 9.61 5.25
N HIS A 131 -0.19 8.69 4.35
CA HIS A 131 -0.44 7.28 4.59
C HIS A 131 0.76 6.62 5.27
N ILE A 132 0.47 5.57 6.02
CA ILE A 132 1.46 4.82 6.81
C ILE A 132 1.32 3.32 6.56
N ALA A 133 2.40 2.57 6.76
CA ALA A 133 2.37 1.13 6.58
C ALA A 133 1.57 0.42 7.69
N GLY A 134 0.82 -0.62 7.29
CA GLY A 134 0.17 -1.57 8.17
C GLY A 134 0.65 -3.01 7.90
N HIS A 135 0.70 -3.83 8.95
CA HIS A 135 1.27 -5.18 8.92
C HIS A 135 0.28 -6.22 9.47
N PRO A 136 -0.74 -6.64 8.69
CA PRO A 136 -1.74 -7.62 9.16
C PRO A 136 -1.16 -8.96 9.57
N GLU A 137 0.02 -9.31 9.07
CA GLU A 137 0.70 -10.58 9.33
C GLU A 137 1.98 -10.41 10.17
N GLY A 138 2.15 -9.23 10.82
CA GLY A 138 3.38 -8.86 11.46
C GLY A 138 4.49 -8.44 10.49
N SER A 139 5.67 -8.20 11.00
CA SER A 139 6.85 -7.85 10.19
C SER A 139 8.12 -8.40 10.85
N MET A 140 8.76 -9.36 10.21
CA MET A 140 10.01 -9.95 10.71
C MET A 140 11.19 -8.96 10.69
N ASP A 141 11.09 -7.87 9.92
CA ASP A 141 12.07 -6.78 9.92
C ASP A 141 11.96 -5.92 11.19
N ILE A 142 10.74 -5.72 11.68
CA ILE A 142 10.44 -4.88 12.84
C ILE A 142 10.46 -5.70 14.14
N ASP A 143 9.87 -6.90 14.12
CA ASP A 143 9.77 -7.83 15.25
C ASP A 143 10.38 -9.19 14.85
N PRO A 144 11.74 -9.35 14.90
CA PRO A 144 12.43 -10.57 14.46
C PRO A 144 12.11 -11.82 15.31
N ASP A 145 11.56 -11.62 16.50
CA ASP A 145 11.10 -12.70 17.39
C ASP A 145 9.73 -13.26 17.00
N GLY A 146 9.09 -12.67 15.96
CA GLY A 146 7.76 -13.05 15.49
C GLY A 146 6.62 -12.49 16.33
N SER A 147 6.89 -11.59 17.28
CA SER A 147 5.87 -10.81 17.96
C SER A 147 5.30 -9.71 17.06
N THR A 148 4.40 -8.89 17.59
CA THR A 148 3.91 -7.66 16.96
C THR A 148 4.15 -6.42 17.84
N THR A 149 5.01 -6.55 18.85
CA THR A 149 5.18 -5.55 19.90
C THR A 149 5.60 -4.19 19.35
N ASN A 150 6.63 -4.15 18.53
CA ASN A 150 7.14 -2.91 17.97
C ASN A 150 6.21 -2.37 16.86
N VAL A 151 5.61 -3.25 16.05
CA VAL A 151 4.60 -2.88 15.05
C VAL A 151 3.40 -2.21 15.72
N ASP A 152 2.87 -2.78 16.80
CA ASP A 152 1.72 -2.26 17.52
C ASP A 152 2.04 -0.95 18.24
N GLN A 153 3.21 -0.83 18.85
CA GLN A 153 3.69 0.43 19.44
C GLN A 153 3.83 1.54 18.39
N ALA A 154 4.43 1.24 17.26
CA ALA A 154 4.59 2.19 16.17
C ALA A 154 3.22 2.65 15.62
N LEU A 155 2.27 1.73 15.50
CA LEU A 155 0.91 2.06 15.05
C LEU A 155 0.16 2.92 16.07
N SER A 156 0.27 2.58 17.36
CA SER A 156 -0.29 3.38 18.46
C SER A 156 0.25 4.81 18.45
N TRP A 157 1.56 4.97 18.29
CA TRP A 157 2.19 6.29 18.21
C TRP A 157 1.65 7.11 17.02
N LYS A 158 1.52 6.47 15.84
CA LYS A 158 0.98 7.11 14.64
C LYS A 158 -0.50 7.48 14.78
N ASN A 159 -1.26 6.67 15.51
CA ASN A 159 -2.65 6.99 15.84
C ASN A 159 -2.76 8.22 16.75
N GLU A 160 -1.85 8.39 17.71
CA GLU A 160 -1.80 9.64 18.50
C GLU A 160 -1.37 10.84 17.63
N PHE A 161 -0.45 10.64 16.69
CA PHE A 161 -0.08 11.69 15.74
C PHE A 161 -1.27 12.11 14.86
N SER A 162 -2.09 11.17 14.40
CA SER A 162 -3.24 11.48 13.53
C SER A 162 -4.26 12.43 14.15
N LYS A 163 -4.26 12.57 15.49
CA LYS A 163 -5.16 13.47 16.23
C LYS A 163 -4.67 14.93 16.25
N ARG A 164 -3.45 15.21 15.78
CA ARG A 164 -2.81 16.53 15.87
C ARG A 164 -2.28 17.06 14.53
N THR A 165 -2.30 16.27 13.48
CA THR A 165 -1.98 16.71 12.12
C THR A 165 -3.24 17.15 11.38
N ASP A 166 -3.12 18.11 10.47
CA ASP A 166 -4.20 18.51 9.56
C ASP A 166 -4.32 17.57 8.36
N ALA A 167 -3.34 16.69 8.14
CA ALA A 167 -3.36 15.73 7.05
C ALA A 167 -4.32 14.56 7.35
N ASN A 168 -5.04 14.12 6.32
CA ASN A 168 -5.80 12.89 6.41
C ASN A 168 -4.85 11.69 6.45
N MET A 169 -5.00 10.83 7.44
CA MET A 169 -4.18 9.63 7.55
C MET A 169 -4.95 8.37 7.16
N ALA A 170 -4.26 7.42 6.53
CA ALA A 170 -4.75 6.05 6.35
C ALA A 170 -3.61 5.05 6.51
N ILE A 171 -3.96 3.84 6.94
CA ILE A 171 -3.05 2.70 7.00
C ILE A 171 -3.11 1.97 5.66
N THR A 172 -2.02 1.91 4.92
CA THR A 172 -1.92 1.10 3.71
C THR A 172 -1.12 -0.16 4.02
N THR A 173 -1.72 -1.33 3.84
CA THR A 173 -1.05 -2.58 4.24
C THR A 173 -0.25 -3.18 3.09
N GLN A 174 0.71 -4.05 3.45
CA GLN A 174 1.26 -5.01 2.50
C GLN A 174 0.14 -5.93 2.01
N PHE A 175 0.30 -6.52 0.82
CA PHE A 175 -0.71 -7.44 0.29
C PHE A 175 -0.79 -8.73 1.11
N SER A 176 -2.00 -9.24 1.28
CA SER A 176 -2.30 -10.53 1.91
C SER A 176 -3.09 -11.43 0.97
N PHE A 177 -3.08 -12.73 1.27
CA PHE A 177 -3.88 -13.76 0.58
C PHE A 177 -4.95 -14.37 1.48
N ASP A 178 -5.00 -13.99 2.76
CA ASP A 178 -5.89 -14.56 3.78
C ASP A 178 -6.81 -13.49 4.39
N ALA A 179 -8.10 -13.59 4.07
CA ALA A 179 -9.10 -12.69 4.63
C ALA A 179 -9.25 -12.84 6.15
N SER A 180 -9.06 -14.05 6.68
CA SER A 180 -9.26 -14.30 8.13
C SER A 180 -8.21 -13.60 8.97
N SER A 181 -6.95 -13.63 8.57
CA SER A 181 -5.85 -12.90 9.21
C SER A 181 -6.07 -11.39 9.14
N VAL A 182 -6.50 -10.88 7.99
CA VAL A 182 -6.81 -9.46 7.79
C VAL A 182 -7.96 -9.01 8.69
N ILE A 183 -9.04 -9.77 8.76
CA ILE A 183 -10.22 -9.47 9.60
C ILE A 183 -9.82 -9.47 11.08
N SER A 184 -9.07 -10.48 11.52
CA SER A 184 -8.60 -10.56 12.91
C SER A 184 -7.74 -9.36 13.27
N TRP A 185 -6.75 -9.03 12.44
CA TRP A 185 -5.88 -7.87 12.65
C TRP A 185 -6.66 -6.55 12.69
N ALA A 186 -7.56 -6.32 11.73
CA ALA A 186 -8.32 -5.08 11.66
C ALA A 186 -9.26 -4.90 12.89
N ASN A 187 -9.82 -5.99 13.40
CA ASN A 187 -10.59 -5.95 14.65
C ASN A 187 -9.69 -5.66 15.85
N ASN A 188 -8.53 -6.31 15.95
CA ASN A 188 -7.59 -6.11 17.07
C ASN A 188 -7.10 -4.65 17.14
N ILE A 189 -6.71 -4.04 16.01
CA ILE A 189 -6.27 -2.63 16.02
C ILE A 189 -7.43 -1.70 16.40
N LYS A 190 -8.66 -1.99 15.99
CA LYS A 190 -9.83 -1.23 16.38
C LYS A 190 -10.12 -1.36 17.86
N GLU A 191 -10.05 -2.57 18.43
CA GLU A 191 -10.19 -2.81 19.87
C GLU A 191 -9.10 -2.11 20.69
N ALA A 192 -7.91 -1.94 20.11
CA ALA A 192 -6.81 -1.15 20.66
C ALA A 192 -7.00 0.38 20.53
N GLY A 193 -8.13 0.84 19.95
CA GLY A 193 -8.44 2.26 19.81
C GLY A 193 -7.75 2.94 18.62
N ILE A 194 -7.32 2.17 17.62
CA ILE A 194 -6.78 2.71 16.38
C ILE A 194 -7.95 3.01 15.43
N ASP A 195 -8.22 4.29 15.22
CA ASP A 195 -9.34 4.77 14.41
C ASP A 195 -8.93 5.17 12.98
N ILE A 196 -7.64 5.10 12.65
CA ILE A 196 -7.15 5.42 11.31
C ILE A 196 -7.75 4.42 10.30
N PRO A 197 -8.37 4.89 9.20
CA PRO A 197 -8.94 4.03 8.17
C PRO A 197 -7.89 3.16 7.50
N VAL A 198 -8.29 1.95 7.09
CA VAL A 198 -7.40 0.97 6.48
C VAL A 198 -7.66 0.84 4.98
N HIS A 199 -6.60 0.98 4.18
CA HIS A 199 -6.54 0.60 2.77
C HIS A 199 -5.83 -0.75 2.66
N ILE A 200 -6.61 -1.80 2.47
CA ILE A 200 -6.07 -3.17 2.50
C ILE A 200 -5.33 -3.53 1.23
N GLY A 201 -4.09 -3.96 1.36
CA GLY A 201 -3.26 -4.44 0.26
C GLY A 201 -3.74 -5.80 -0.27
N ILE A 202 -3.99 -5.86 -1.56
CA ILE A 202 -4.41 -7.08 -2.26
C ILE A 202 -3.52 -7.29 -3.48
N ALA A 203 -2.92 -8.48 -3.58
CA ALA A 203 -2.20 -8.87 -4.79
C ALA A 203 -3.17 -8.97 -5.96
N GLY A 204 -2.96 -8.18 -7.01
CA GLY A 204 -3.72 -8.26 -8.26
C GLY A 204 -3.52 -9.60 -8.98
N PRO A 205 -4.33 -9.89 -10.02
CA PRO A 205 -4.18 -11.11 -10.79
C PRO A 205 -2.77 -11.25 -11.38
N ALA A 206 -2.16 -12.41 -11.16
CA ALA A 206 -0.80 -12.69 -11.64
C ALA A 206 -0.52 -14.19 -11.72
N LYS A 207 0.58 -14.57 -12.39
CA LYS A 207 1.08 -15.94 -12.39
C LYS A 207 1.56 -16.31 -10.99
N LEU A 208 1.34 -17.56 -10.57
CA LEU A 208 1.75 -18.04 -9.24
C LEU A 208 3.25 -17.84 -8.96
N GLN A 209 4.10 -18.06 -9.96
CA GLN A 209 5.55 -17.83 -9.82
C GLN A 209 5.89 -16.38 -9.51
N THR A 210 5.18 -15.43 -10.14
CA THR A 210 5.32 -13.99 -9.88
C THR A 210 4.91 -13.67 -8.45
N LEU A 211 3.78 -14.19 -8.00
CA LEU A 211 3.30 -13.98 -6.62
C LEU A 211 4.26 -14.52 -5.58
N LEU A 212 4.76 -15.76 -5.76
CA LEU A 212 5.73 -16.36 -4.84
C LEU A 212 7.01 -15.53 -4.73
N ARG A 213 7.53 -15.05 -5.87
CA ARG A 213 8.72 -14.19 -5.88
C ARG A 213 8.47 -12.91 -5.08
N TYR A 214 7.43 -12.15 -5.40
CA TYR A 214 7.13 -10.91 -4.70
C TYR A 214 6.77 -11.12 -3.22
N SER A 215 6.10 -12.23 -2.89
CA SER A 215 5.82 -12.55 -1.48
C SER A 215 7.10 -12.72 -0.66
N ILE A 216 8.14 -13.31 -1.25
CA ILE A 216 9.44 -13.46 -0.60
C ILE A 216 10.15 -12.10 -0.52
N GLU A 217 10.22 -11.35 -1.63
CA GLU A 217 10.87 -10.05 -1.72
C GLU A 217 10.24 -9.02 -0.76
N CYS A 218 8.91 -9.06 -0.60
CA CYS A 218 8.16 -8.14 0.27
C CYS A 218 7.97 -8.65 1.71
N GLY A 219 8.52 -9.81 2.05
CA GLY A 219 8.40 -10.37 3.40
C GLY A 219 6.96 -10.70 3.81
N VAL A 220 6.10 -11.10 2.85
CA VAL A 220 4.73 -11.52 3.15
C VAL A 220 4.76 -12.74 4.07
N GLY A 221 3.99 -12.67 5.18
CA GLY A 221 4.07 -13.61 6.27
C GLY A 221 3.30 -14.92 6.06
N ALA A 222 2.42 -15.26 7.00
CA ALA A 222 1.80 -16.59 7.06
C ALA A 222 0.94 -16.94 5.83
N SER A 223 0.31 -15.96 5.18
CA SER A 223 -0.59 -16.20 4.04
C SER A 223 0.12 -16.68 2.77
N ILE A 224 1.45 -16.58 2.68
CA ILE A 224 2.23 -17.17 1.57
C ILE A 224 1.96 -18.68 1.43
N LYS A 225 1.65 -19.36 2.54
CA LYS A 225 1.30 -20.81 2.55
C LYS A 225 0.08 -21.12 1.68
N ILE A 226 -0.85 -20.17 1.55
CA ILE A 226 -2.04 -20.31 0.69
C ILE A 226 -1.59 -20.40 -0.77
N ILE A 227 -0.68 -19.53 -1.19
CA ILE A 227 -0.13 -19.53 -2.55
C ILE A 227 0.76 -20.75 -2.79
N GLN A 228 1.56 -21.15 -1.82
CA GLN A 228 2.37 -22.36 -1.90
C GLN A 228 1.49 -23.63 -2.06
N LYS A 229 0.43 -23.75 -1.25
CA LYS A 229 -0.54 -24.85 -1.37
C LYS A 229 -1.21 -24.87 -2.74
N ARG A 230 -1.57 -23.68 -3.28
CA ARG A 230 -2.13 -23.57 -4.63
C ARG A 230 -1.12 -23.98 -5.70
N ALA A 231 0.16 -23.69 -5.53
CA ALA A 231 1.22 -24.06 -6.46
C ALA A 231 1.48 -25.57 -6.49
N MET A 232 1.14 -26.31 -5.43
CA MET A 232 1.22 -27.78 -5.41
C MET A 232 0.05 -28.48 -6.12
N ASP A 233 -1.04 -27.75 -6.38
CA ASP A 233 -2.19 -28.25 -7.14
C ASP A 233 -1.93 -28.04 -8.63
N LEU A 234 -1.54 -29.13 -9.32
CA LEU A 234 -1.20 -29.11 -10.75
C LEU A 234 -2.31 -28.56 -11.63
N THR A 235 -3.57 -28.71 -11.23
CA THR A 235 -4.72 -28.19 -11.99
C THR A 235 -4.82 -26.66 -11.90
N LYS A 236 -4.29 -26.06 -10.84
CA LYS A 236 -4.31 -24.61 -10.58
C LYS A 236 -3.00 -23.92 -10.96
N LEU A 237 -1.92 -24.69 -11.13
CA LEU A 237 -0.60 -24.14 -11.43
C LEU A 237 -0.56 -23.34 -12.74
N LEU A 238 -1.31 -23.80 -13.74
CA LEU A 238 -1.37 -23.18 -15.08
C LEU A 238 -2.34 -21.99 -15.14
N LEU A 239 -3.23 -21.86 -14.16
CA LEU A 239 -4.22 -20.78 -14.12
C LEU A 239 -3.65 -19.57 -13.36
N PRO A 240 -3.80 -18.34 -13.88
CA PRO A 240 -3.46 -17.15 -13.14
C PRO A 240 -4.24 -17.11 -11.81
N TYR A 241 -3.59 -16.63 -10.76
CA TYR A 241 -4.29 -16.27 -9.53
C TYR A 241 -5.21 -15.08 -9.79
N LYS A 242 -6.42 -15.13 -9.23
CA LYS A 242 -7.33 -13.99 -9.11
C LYS A 242 -7.71 -13.84 -7.63
N PRO A 243 -7.73 -12.62 -7.06
CA PRO A 243 -8.04 -12.39 -5.64
C PRO A 243 -9.53 -12.47 -5.30
N THR A 244 -10.31 -13.26 -6.06
CA THR A 244 -11.77 -13.33 -5.92
C THR A 244 -12.20 -13.74 -4.52
N ASN A 245 -11.55 -14.75 -3.92
CA ASN A 245 -11.94 -15.27 -2.61
C ASN A 245 -11.74 -14.23 -1.51
N ILE A 246 -10.54 -13.68 -1.39
CA ILE A 246 -10.23 -12.69 -0.35
C ILE A 246 -11.11 -11.44 -0.49
N ILE A 247 -11.33 -10.95 -1.71
CA ILE A 247 -12.23 -9.81 -1.98
C ILE A 247 -13.66 -10.14 -1.55
N THR A 248 -14.16 -11.34 -1.92
CA THR A 248 -15.52 -11.78 -1.58
C THR A 248 -15.71 -11.89 -0.07
N GLU A 249 -14.75 -12.48 0.64
CA GLU A 249 -14.81 -12.65 2.08
C GLU A 249 -14.76 -11.31 2.82
N LEU A 250 -13.85 -10.41 2.44
CA LEU A 250 -13.73 -9.07 3.02
C LEU A 250 -14.96 -8.20 2.73
N ALA A 251 -15.47 -8.21 1.50
CA ALA A 251 -16.69 -7.49 1.11
C ALA A 251 -17.91 -7.98 1.90
N THR A 252 -18.01 -9.30 2.09
CA THR A 252 -19.08 -9.91 2.90
C THR A 252 -18.97 -9.49 4.35
N TYR A 253 -17.77 -9.55 4.92
CA TYR A 253 -17.54 -9.15 6.30
C TYR A 253 -17.87 -7.67 6.51
N LYS A 254 -17.41 -6.79 5.63
CA LYS A 254 -17.72 -5.35 5.65
C LYS A 254 -19.23 -5.07 5.57
N SER A 255 -19.93 -5.79 4.70
CA SER A 255 -21.39 -5.63 4.55
C SER A 255 -22.16 -6.00 5.81
N ASN A 256 -21.70 -7.03 6.54
CA ASN A 256 -22.31 -7.49 7.81
C ASN A 256 -21.81 -6.69 9.03
N ASN A 257 -20.70 -6.00 8.90
CA ASN A 257 -20.06 -5.22 9.98
C ASN A 257 -19.73 -3.80 9.47
N PRO A 258 -20.71 -2.87 9.41
CA PRO A 258 -20.52 -1.53 8.83
C PRO A 258 -19.39 -0.72 9.51
N SER A 259 -19.13 -1.00 10.79
CA SER A 259 -18.08 -0.35 11.57
C SER A 259 -16.67 -0.93 11.34
N PHE A 260 -16.53 -1.93 10.45
CA PHE A 260 -15.22 -2.48 10.09
C PHE A 260 -14.36 -1.41 9.40
N ASN A 261 -13.15 -1.17 9.91
CA ASN A 261 -12.32 -0.04 9.53
C ASN A 261 -11.56 -0.19 8.21
N ILE A 262 -11.69 -1.31 7.50
CA ILE A 262 -11.20 -1.40 6.11
C ILE A 262 -12.13 -0.59 5.22
N GLU A 263 -11.59 0.49 4.64
CA GLU A 263 -12.38 1.42 3.83
C GLU A 263 -12.14 1.24 2.34
N LYS A 264 -10.91 0.93 1.94
CA LYS A 264 -10.54 0.80 0.53
C LYS A 264 -9.67 -0.43 0.26
N VAL A 265 -9.70 -0.87 -0.98
CA VAL A 265 -8.76 -1.85 -1.52
C VAL A 265 -7.59 -1.12 -2.16
N HIS A 266 -6.38 -1.54 -1.84
CA HIS A 266 -5.16 -1.11 -2.50
C HIS A 266 -4.58 -2.29 -3.30
N PHE A 267 -4.56 -2.19 -4.61
CA PHE A 267 -4.03 -3.26 -5.45
C PHE A 267 -2.54 -3.12 -5.71
N PHE A 268 -1.84 -4.23 -5.54
CA PHE A 268 -0.48 -4.44 -6.04
C PHE A 268 -0.57 -5.13 -7.42
N PRO A 269 -0.39 -4.43 -8.54
CA PRO A 269 -0.55 -4.98 -9.89
C PRO A 269 0.62 -5.87 -10.30
N LEU A 270 0.86 -6.96 -9.57
CA LEU A 270 2.00 -7.87 -9.76
C LEU A 270 2.00 -8.56 -11.13
N GLY A 271 0.83 -8.70 -11.75
CA GLY A 271 0.69 -9.15 -13.14
C GLY A 271 0.52 -8.01 -14.15
N GLY A 272 0.51 -6.76 -13.67
CA GLY A 272 0.30 -5.54 -14.45
C GLY A 272 -1.05 -4.87 -14.19
N ILE A 273 -1.12 -3.56 -14.47
CA ILE A 273 -2.32 -2.74 -14.20
C ILE A 273 -3.54 -3.19 -15.02
N LYS A 274 -3.31 -3.65 -16.26
CA LYS A 274 -4.38 -4.17 -17.11
C LYS A 274 -5.12 -5.35 -16.46
N GLN A 275 -4.39 -6.29 -15.84
CA GLN A 275 -4.97 -7.44 -15.17
C GLN A 275 -5.84 -7.03 -13.98
N VAL A 276 -5.45 -5.98 -13.25
CA VAL A 276 -6.27 -5.40 -12.17
C VAL A 276 -7.52 -4.75 -12.76
N SER A 277 -7.38 -3.95 -13.81
CA SER A 277 -8.50 -3.33 -14.52
C SER A 277 -9.54 -4.36 -14.99
N ASP A 278 -9.07 -5.39 -15.69
CA ASP A 278 -9.93 -6.46 -16.20
C ASP A 278 -10.65 -7.19 -15.04
N PHE A 279 -9.93 -7.48 -13.95
CA PHE A 279 -10.49 -8.11 -12.76
C PHE A 279 -11.59 -7.26 -12.10
N VAL A 280 -11.35 -5.96 -11.91
CA VAL A 280 -12.33 -5.05 -11.32
C VAL A 280 -13.58 -4.94 -12.21
N LYS A 281 -13.40 -4.80 -13.54
CA LYS A 281 -14.50 -4.78 -14.50
C LYS A 281 -15.33 -6.08 -14.52
N GLU A 282 -14.68 -7.24 -14.33
CA GLU A 282 -15.37 -8.54 -14.23
C GLU A 282 -16.15 -8.70 -12.90
N ALA A 283 -15.66 -8.08 -11.82
CA ALA A 283 -16.23 -8.21 -10.47
C ALA A 283 -17.39 -7.23 -10.20
N CYS A 284 -17.47 -6.14 -10.95
CA CYS A 284 -18.47 -5.08 -10.85
C CYS A 284 -19.54 -5.18 -11.95
#